data_90b30f469f860b2e07f929f12cb95a34
#
_entry.id   90b30f469f860b2e07f929f12cb95a34
#
_cell.length_a   1.000
_cell.length_b   1.000
_cell.length_c   1.000
_cell.angle_alpha   90.00
_cell.angle_beta   90.00
_cell.angle_gamma   90.00
#
_symmetry.space_group_name_H-M   'P 1'
#
loop_
_entity.id
_entity.type
_entity.pdbx_description
1 polymer ?
#
loop_
_entity_poly.entity_id
_entity_poly.type
_entity_poly.pdbx_seq_one_letter_code
_entity_poly.pdbx_strand_id
1 'polypeptide(L)' 'MRLFSWNVNGIRATYKKGFTERLEEMNPDVICLQETKAQDDQVRETLFDIGYHIYSNSAVKKGYSGTAILS' A
#
# COMPACT_ATOMS: atom_id res chain seq x y z
N MET A 1 15.85 12.56 -0.31
CA MET A 1 14.57 11.87 -0.57
C MET A 1 14.62 10.44 -0.05
N ARG A 2 13.58 10.02 0.65
CA ARG A 2 13.51 8.68 1.23
C ARG A 2 12.60 7.82 0.37
N LEU A 3 13.18 6.80 -0.26
CA LEU A 3 12.47 5.86 -1.14
C LEU A 3 12.48 4.48 -0.51
N PHE A 4 11.32 3.83 -0.47
CA PHE A 4 11.16 2.50 0.10
C PHE A 4 10.40 1.58 -0.84
N SER A 5 10.57 0.30 -0.63
CA SER A 5 9.85 -0.75 -1.35
C SER A 5 9.45 -1.80 -0.32
N TRP A 6 8.19 -2.21 -0.32
CA TRP A 6 7.66 -3.12 0.70
C TRP A 6 6.69 -4.11 0.07
N ASN A 7 7.01 -5.39 0.18
CA ASN A 7 6.07 -6.45 -0.20
C ASN A 7 5.13 -6.65 0.98
N VAL A 8 3.89 -6.17 0.86
CA VAL A 8 2.95 -6.19 1.97
C VAL A 8 2.17 -7.50 2.10
N ASN A 9 2.23 -8.34 1.08
CA ASN A 9 1.54 -9.64 1.09
C ASN A 9 0.08 -9.49 1.58
N GLY A 10 -0.64 -8.59 0.93
CA GLY A 10 -2.01 -8.26 1.29
C GLY A 10 -2.10 -7.00 2.13
N ILE A 11 -2.46 -5.86 1.48
CA ILE A 11 -2.48 -4.56 2.17
C ILE A 11 -3.51 -4.53 3.30
N ARG A 12 -4.66 -5.18 3.13
CA ARG A 12 -5.71 -5.17 4.15
C ARG A 12 -5.26 -5.88 5.42
N ALA A 13 -4.60 -7.02 5.28
CA ALA A 13 -4.07 -7.76 6.42
C ALA A 13 -2.94 -7.00 7.11
N THR A 14 -2.02 -6.45 6.32
CA THR A 14 -0.89 -5.69 6.84
C THR A 14 -1.34 -4.41 7.54
N TYR A 15 -2.39 -3.76 7.02
CA TYR A 15 -2.95 -2.57 7.65
C TYR A 15 -3.41 -2.87 9.07
N LYS A 16 -4.07 -4.01 9.27
CA LYS A 16 -4.53 -4.45 10.59
C LYS A 16 -3.39 -4.79 11.54
N LYS A 17 -2.21 -5.09 11.00
CA LYS A 17 -1.04 -5.51 11.77
C LYS A 17 -0.06 -4.36 12.04
N GLY A 18 -0.49 -3.12 11.88
CA GLY A 18 0.34 -1.98 12.22
C GLY A 18 1.05 -1.33 11.04
N PHE A 19 0.46 -1.38 9.86
CA PHE A 19 1.02 -0.75 8.66
C PHE A 19 1.28 0.74 8.89
N THR A 20 0.33 1.43 9.49
CA THR A 20 0.42 2.89 9.72
C THR A 20 1.61 3.24 10.60
N GLU A 21 1.82 2.50 11.69
CA GLU A 21 2.93 2.74 12.59
C GLU A 21 4.28 2.53 11.89
N ARG A 22 4.37 1.47 11.07
CA ARG A 22 5.59 1.21 10.31
C ARG A 22 5.85 2.30 9.29
N LEU A 23 4.80 2.76 8.63
CA LEU A 23 4.90 3.83 7.65
C LEU A 23 5.41 5.12 8.31
N GLU A 24 4.89 5.45 9.49
CA GLU A 24 5.33 6.62 10.24
C GLU A 24 6.80 6.51 10.62
N GLU A 25 7.25 5.34 11.07
CA GLU A 25 8.65 5.12 11.41
C GLU A 25 9.56 5.31 10.20
N MET A 26 9.17 4.78 9.05
CA MET A 26 9.94 4.91 7.81
C MET A 26 9.92 6.34 7.28
N ASN A 27 8.82 7.03 7.45
CA ASN A 27 8.59 8.39 6.97
C ASN A 27 9.08 8.57 5.51
N PRO A 28 8.55 7.77 4.57
CA PRO A 28 9.04 7.83 3.20
C PRO A 28 8.48 9.02 2.45
N ASP A 29 9.23 9.52 1.48
CA ASP A 29 8.70 10.46 0.49
C ASP A 29 7.90 9.69 -0.56
N VAL A 30 8.43 8.54 -0.97
CA VAL A 30 7.75 7.63 -1.90
C VAL A 30 7.95 6.21 -1.43
N ILE A 31 6.90 5.41 -1.44
CA ILE A 31 7.00 3.99 -1.13
C ILE A 31 6.21 3.18 -2.17
N CYS A 32 6.85 2.13 -2.67
CA CYS A 32 6.22 1.17 -3.58
C CYS A 32 5.79 -0.05 -2.78
N LEU A 33 4.52 -0.42 -2.92
CA LEU A 33 3.95 -1.58 -2.25
C LEU A 33 3.72 -2.67 -3.30
N GLN A 34 4.24 -3.87 -3.02
CA GLN A 34 4.02 -5.03 -3.88
C GLN A 34 3.05 -5.99 -3.22
N GLU A 35 2.36 -6.77 -4.05
CA GLU A 35 1.40 -7.79 -3.62
C GLU A 35 0.34 -7.22 -2.68
N THR A 36 -0.33 -6.15 -3.14
CA THR A 36 -1.42 -5.54 -2.38
C THR A 36 -2.61 -6.50 -2.24
N LYS A 37 -2.81 -7.39 -3.21
CA LYS A 37 -3.87 -8.41 -3.21
C LYS A 37 -5.25 -7.83 -2.97
N ALA A 38 -5.51 -6.66 -3.56
CA ALA A 38 -6.77 -5.95 -3.41
C ALA A 38 -7.05 -5.17 -4.69
N GLN A 39 -8.32 -4.90 -4.95
CA GLN A 39 -8.69 -4.06 -6.08
C GLN A 39 -8.35 -2.60 -5.75
N ASP A 40 -8.25 -1.76 -6.78
CA ASP A 40 -7.81 -0.37 -6.59
C ASP A 40 -8.70 0.39 -5.61
N ASP A 41 -10.00 0.20 -5.67
CA ASP A 41 -10.93 0.85 -4.75
C ASP A 41 -10.72 0.37 -3.32
N GLN A 42 -10.41 -0.90 -3.12
CA GLN A 42 -10.11 -1.46 -1.80
C GLN A 42 -8.80 -0.90 -1.23
N VAL A 43 -7.80 -0.72 -2.08
CA VAL A 43 -6.53 -0.11 -1.65
C VAL A 43 -6.78 1.33 -1.19
N ARG A 44 -7.50 2.11 -1.97
CA ARG A 44 -7.80 3.49 -1.62
C ARG A 44 -8.63 3.59 -0.36
N GLU A 45 -9.62 2.70 -0.20
CA GLU A 45 -10.45 2.67 1.00
C GLU A 45 -9.65 2.31 2.25
N THR A 46 -8.74 1.34 2.13
CA THR A 46 -7.89 0.91 3.24
C THR A 46 -6.95 2.03 3.69
N LEU A 47 -6.41 2.78 2.76
CA LEU A 47 -5.34 3.76 3.01
C LEU A 47 -5.79 5.22 2.91
N PHE A 48 -7.10 5.48 2.93
CA PHE A 48 -7.63 6.80 2.62
C PHE A 48 -7.13 7.91 3.56
N ASP A 49 -6.80 7.58 4.79
CA ASP A 49 -6.44 8.56 5.83
C ASP A 49 -4.94 8.64 6.14
N ILE A 50 -4.09 8.05 5.31
CA ILE A 50 -2.66 8.02 5.61
C ILE A 50 -1.90 9.28 5.19
N GLY A 51 -2.53 10.20 4.49
CA GLY A 51 -1.91 11.46 4.11
C GLY A 51 -1.02 11.40 2.88
N TYR A 52 -1.07 10.34 2.11
CA TYR A 52 -0.30 10.17 0.88
C TYR A 52 -1.23 10.13 -0.33
N HIS A 53 -0.72 10.55 -1.49
CA HIS A 53 -1.38 10.28 -2.76
C HIS A 53 -1.20 8.81 -3.09
N ILE A 54 -2.25 8.17 -3.55
CA ILE A 54 -2.28 6.72 -3.79
C ILE A 54 -2.44 6.45 -5.27
N TYR A 55 -1.47 5.73 -5.85
CA TYR A 55 -1.52 5.27 -7.23
C TYR A 55 -1.53 3.75 -7.20
N SER A 56 -2.67 3.15 -7.47
CA SER A 56 -2.86 1.70 -7.35
C SER A 56 -3.06 1.07 -8.73
N ASN A 57 -2.51 -0.11 -8.92
CA ASN A 57 -2.66 -0.89 -10.13
C ASN A 57 -2.91 -2.34 -9.75
N SER A 58 -4.17 -2.70 -9.65
CA SER A 58 -4.55 -4.06 -9.26
C SER A 58 -4.36 -5.03 -10.41
N ALA A 59 -4.12 -6.31 -10.07
CA ALA A 59 -4.03 -7.36 -11.07
C ALA A 59 -5.39 -7.62 -11.71
N VAL A 60 -5.37 -8.17 -12.93
CA VAL A 60 -6.59 -8.55 -13.63
C VAL A 60 -7.39 -9.56 -12.81
N LYS A 61 -6.70 -10.50 -12.18
CA LYS A 61 -7.34 -11.52 -11.35
C LYS A 61 -7.53 -10.99 -9.94
N LYS A 62 -8.78 -10.93 -9.50
CA LYS A 62 -9.17 -10.39 -8.20
C LYS A 62 -8.46 -11.11 -7.05
N GLY A 63 -7.96 -10.35 -6.08
CA GLY A 63 -7.30 -10.90 -4.90
C GLY A 63 -5.90 -11.44 -5.16
N TYR A 64 -5.34 -11.14 -6.31
CA TYR A 64 -4.07 -11.69 -6.75
C TYR A 64 -3.09 -10.53 -7.02
N SER A 65 -1.88 -10.61 -6.50
CA SER A 65 -0.84 -9.63 -6.80
C SER A 65 -1.31 -8.17 -6.64
N GLY A 66 -0.86 -7.26 -7.51
CA GLY A 66 -1.18 -5.84 -7.47
C GLY A 66 -0.06 -5.01 -6.87
N THR A 67 0.03 -3.75 -7.29
CA THR A 67 1.03 -2.82 -6.79
C THR A 67 0.38 -1.49 -6.46
N ALA A 68 1.04 -0.71 -5.60
CA ALA A 68 0.61 0.66 -5.30
C ALA A 68 1.83 1.51 -5.01
N ILE A 69 1.70 2.81 -5.31
CA ILE A 69 2.74 3.79 -5.00
C ILE A 69 2.07 4.87 -4.14
N LEU A 70 2.70 5.17 -3.03
CA LEU A 70 2.29 6.25 -2.13
C LEU A 70 3.32 7.37 -2.22
N SER A 71 2.85 8.58 -2.45
CA SER A 71 3.77 9.72 -2.52
C SER A 71 3.17 11.01 -1.96
#